data_c63a0e6a8ed8d320c6c68160512370bf
#
_entry.id   c63a0e6a8ed8d320c6c68160512370bf
#
_cell.length_a   1.000
_cell.length_b   1.000
_cell.length_c   1.000
_cell.angle_alpha   90.00
_cell.angle_beta   90.00
_cell.angle_gamma   90.00
#
_symmetry.space_group_name_H-M   'P 1'
#
loop_
_entity.id
_entity.type
_entity.pdbx_description
1 polymer ?
#
loop_
_entity_poly.entity_id
_entity_poly.type
_entity_poly.pdbx_seq_one_letter_code
_entity_poly.pdbx_strand_id
1 'polypeptide(L)'
;MPKSPATQRLKPRKLPVQARSAHTVEAVLEAAARILETQGLAACTTNAIAERAGVSVGSLYQYFPNRDALTVALIERETAQLLADVERAGQGETSHGRILDMVRASVAHQMRRPVLARLIDFEEKRLPLGDRDQRVADTIHAQLTGALQLPDAPRLADRELAAYDLLAIVHGMVDAAGERGELDAAALERRVMLAVGGYLNGASSA
;
A
#
# COMPACT_ATOMS: atom_id res chain seq x y z
N MET A 1 -2.88 -22.99 -14.13
CA MET A 1 -4.28 -22.58 -14.29
C MET A 1 -4.35 -21.38 -15.21
N PRO A 2 -5.17 -21.35 -16.27
CA PRO A 2 -5.33 -20.16 -17.10
C PRO A 2 -6.01 -19.05 -16.29
N LYS A 3 -5.45 -17.85 -16.33
CA LYS A 3 -6.00 -16.68 -15.62
C LYS A 3 -7.38 -16.31 -16.20
N SER A 4 -8.33 -15.99 -15.32
CA SER A 4 -9.69 -15.58 -15.71
C SER A 4 -9.66 -14.38 -16.70
N PRO A 5 -10.57 -14.31 -17.67
CA PRO A 5 -10.67 -13.17 -18.63
C PRO A 5 -10.84 -11.81 -17.95
N ALA A 6 -11.46 -11.79 -16.76
CA ALA A 6 -11.62 -10.56 -15.96
C ALA A 6 -10.27 -10.03 -15.45
N THR A 7 -9.37 -10.90 -14.98
CA THR A 7 -8.03 -10.52 -14.49
C THR A 7 -7.12 -10.00 -15.61
N GLN A 8 -7.33 -10.46 -16.86
CA GLN A 8 -6.57 -9.99 -18.02
C GLN A 8 -6.91 -8.53 -18.42
N ARG A 9 -8.14 -8.07 -18.14
CA ARG A 9 -8.58 -6.68 -18.43
C ARG A 9 -8.03 -5.64 -17.45
N LEU A 10 -7.50 -6.07 -16.30
CA LEU A 10 -6.93 -5.18 -15.27
C LEU A 10 -5.43 -4.93 -15.44
N LYS A 11 -4.77 -5.58 -16.42
CA LYS A 11 -3.32 -5.40 -16.65
C LYS A 11 -3.04 -4.34 -17.71
N PRO A 12 -1.96 -3.54 -17.55
CA PRO A 12 -1.45 -2.68 -18.61
C PRO A 12 -1.17 -3.50 -19.88
N ARG A 13 -1.57 -2.98 -21.04
CA ARG A 13 -1.36 -3.67 -22.33
C ARG A 13 0.10 -3.73 -22.76
N LYS A 14 0.90 -2.75 -22.34
CA LYS A 14 2.35 -2.68 -22.60
C LYS A 14 3.05 -2.35 -21.31
N LEU A 15 4.05 -3.18 -20.94
CA LEU A 15 5.05 -2.78 -19.97
C LEU A 15 6.03 -1.83 -20.68
N PRO A 16 6.48 -0.74 -20.01
CA PRO A 16 7.44 0.17 -20.60
C PRO A 16 8.78 -0.53 -20.82
N VAL A 17 9.18 -0.69 -22.07
CA VAL A 17 10.46 -1.32 -22.48
C VAL A 17 11.57 -0.27 -22.65
N GLN A 18 11.20 1.02 -22.72
CA GLN A 18 12.13 2.14 -22.91
C GLN A 18 11.86 3.25 -21.88
N ALA A 19 12.90 3.98 -21.50
CA ALA A 19 12.82 5.08 -20.52
C ALA A 19 11.71 6.10 -20.83
N ARG A 20 11.48 6.42 -22.11
CA ARG A 20 10.41 7.34 -22.56
C ARG A 20 9.01 6.81 -22.26
N SER A 21 8.78 5.50 -22.41
CA SER A 21 7.47 4.90 -22.12
C SER A 21 7.20 4.79 -20.62
N ALA A 22 8.24 4.55 -19.81
CA ALA A 22 8.15 4.58 -18.34
C ALA A 22 7.76 5.98 -17.84
N HIS A 23 8.41 7.02 -18.38
CA HIS A 23 8.07 8.40 -18.04
C HIS A 23 6.62 8.77 -18.43
N THR A 24 6.13 8.28 -19.56
CA THR A 24 4.72 8.51 -19.98
C THR A 24 3.74 7.83 -19.01
N VAL A 25 4.00 6.59 -18.61
CA VAL A 25 3.17 5.86 -17.64
C VAL A 25 3.15 6.59 -16.30
N GLU A 26 4.31 7.02 -15.80
CA GLU A 26 4.41 7.76 -14.55
C GLU A 26 3.66 9.10 -14.60
N ALA A 27 3.77 9.85 -15.70
CA ALA A 27 3.03 11.10 -15.89
C ALA A 27 1.51 10.87 -15.89
N VAL A 28 1.03 9.77 -16.48
CA VAL A 28 -0.40 9.41 -16.49
C VAL A 28 -0.87 9.03 -15.09
N LEU A 29 -0.10 8.23 -14.35
CA LEU A 29 -0.44 7.82 -12.97
C LEU A 29 -0.44 9.03 -12.01
N GLU A 30 0.54 9.94 -12.14
CA GLU A 30 0.59 11.14 -11.31
C GLU A 30 -0.57 12.10 -11.66
N ALA A 31 -0.93 12.24 -12.93
CA ALA A 31 -2.09 13.02 -13.35
C ALA A 31 -3.39 12.48 -12.74
N ALA A 32 -3.57 11.15 -12.76
CA ALA A 32 -4.71 10.49 -12.15
C ALA A 32 -4.77 10.73 -10.64
N ALA A 33 -3.64 10.53 -9.95
CA ALA A 33 -3.52 10.78 -8.52
C ALA A 33 -3.91 12.21 -8.14
N ARG A 34 -3.40 13.21 -8.88
CA ARG A 34 -3.72 14.63 -8.65
C ARG A 34 -5.19 14.96 -8.88
N ILE A 35 -5.83 14.37 -9.90
CA ILE A 35 -7.26 14.57 -10.15
C ILE A 35 -8.06 13.95 -9.00
N LEU A 36 -7.72 12.74 -8.57
CA LEU A 36 -8.36 12.08 -7.44
C LEU A 36 -8.29 12.92 -6.16
N GLU A 37 -7.12 13.45 -5.84
CA GLU A 37 -6.90 14.28 -4.64
C GLU A 37 -7.67 15.61 -4.66
N THR A 38 -7.73 16.27 -5.82
CA THR A 38 -8.24 17.63 -5.90
C THR A 38 -9.69 17.75 -6.36
N GLN A 39 -10.19 16.75 -7.12
CA GLN A 39 -11.49 16.79 -7.79
C GLN A 39 -12.33 15.54 -7.50
N GLY A 40 -11.74 14.51 -6.89
CA GLY A 40 -12.41 13.27 -6.52
C GLY A 40 -12.63 12.29 -7.68
N LEU A 41 -13.28 11.19 -7.36
CA LEU A 41 -13.42 10.02 -8.23
C LEU A 41 -14.23 10.32 -9.51
N ALA A 42 -15.27 11.17 -9.41
CA ALA A 42 -16.14 11.50 -10.55
C ALA A 42 -15.41 12.27 -11.66
N ALA A 43 -14.45 13.12 -11.29
CA ALA A 43 -13.64 13.90 -12.24
C ALA A 43 -12.50 13.08 -12.86
N CYS A 44 -12.14 11.93 -12.30
CA CYS A 44 -11.03 11.08 -12.76
C CYS A 44 -11.43 10.29 -14.01
N THR A 45 -11.60 11.01 -15.13
CA THR A 45 -11.92 10.44 -16.46
C THR A 45 -10.65 10.27 -17.28
N THR A 46 -10.67 9.34 -18.25
CA THR A 46 -9.51 9.13 -19.15
C THR A 46 -9.15 10.38 -19.94
N ASN A 47 -10.14 11.21 -20.30
CA ASN A 47 -9.90 12.48 -20.99
C ASN A 47 -9.19 13.49 -20.09
N ALA A 48 -9.69 13.70 -18.88
CA ALA A 48 -9.07 14.62 -17.91
C ALA A 48 -7.64 14.16 -17.52
N ILE A 49 -7.43 12.86 -17.38
CA ILE A 49 -6.11 12.30 -17.10
C ILE A 49 -5.15 12.53 -18.27
N ALA A 50 -5.57 12.25 -19.50
CA ALA A 50 -4.75 12.43 -20.71
C ALA A 50 -4.36 13.90 -20.89
N GLU A 51 -5.32 14.82 -20.74
CA GLU A 51 -5.11 16.27 -20.82
C GLU A 51 -4.09 16.72 -19.76
N ARG A 52 -4.29 16.34 -18.49
CA ARG A 52 -3.39 16.71 -17.39
C ARG A 52 -1.99 16.11 -17.54
N ALA A 53 -1.89 14.89 -18.06
CA ALA A 53 -0.60 14.21 -18.31
C ALA A 53 0.12 14.73 -19.56
N GLY A 54 -0.51 15.58 -20.37
CA GLY A 54 0.05 16.08 -21.63
C GLY A 54 0.19 15.00 -22.71
N VAL A 55 -0.67 13.98 -22.70
CA VAL A 55 -0.67 12.88 -23.68
C VAL A 55 -1.98 12.82 -24.45
N SER A 56 -1.97 12.21 -25.65
CA SER A 56 -3.22 11.93 -26.34
C SER A 56 -4.01 10.82 -25.64
N VAL A 57 -5.35 10.88 -25.71
CA VAL A 57 -6.22 9.81 -25.20
C VAL A 57 -5.88 8.47 -25.84
N GLY A 58 -5.54 8.46 -27.13
CA GLY A 58 -5.08 7.25 -27.83
C GLY A 58 -3.78 6.68 -27.22
N SER A 59 -2.84 7.55 -26.82
CA SER A 59 -1.62 7.13 -26.13
C SER A 59 -1.92 6.53 -24.75
N LEU A 60 -2.86 7.11 -24.01
CA LEU A 60 -3.28 6.56 -22.70
C LEU A 60 -3.85 5.15 -22.86
N TYR A 61 -4.74 4.93 -23.85
CA TYR A 61 -5.33 3.61 -24.09
C TYR A 61 -4.34 2.56 -24.62
N GLN A 62 -3.16 2.96 -25.13
CA GLN A 62 -2.09 2.00 -25.43
C GLN A 62 -1.54 1.33 -24.19
N TYR A 63 -1.52 2.03 -23.04
CA TYR A 63 -1.02 1.51 -21.76
C TYR A 63 -2.17 0.96 -20.90
N PHE A 64 -3.25 1.69 -20.77
CA PHE A 64 -4.36 1.38 -19.88
C PHE A 64 -5.65 1.17 -20.69
N PRO A 65 -6.12 -0.08 -20.88
CA PRO A 65 -7.27 -0.40 -21.71
C PRO A 65 -8.59 0.15 -21.17
N ASN A 66 -8.66 0.46 -19.89
CA ASN A 66 -9.81 1.01 -19.20
C ASN A 66 -9.37 1.71 -17.89
N ARG A 67 -10.32 2.35 -17.21
CA ARG A 67 -10.11 3.03 -15.95
C ARG A 67 -9.63 2.09 -14.84
N ASP A 68 -10.21 0.90 -14.74
CA ASP A 68 -9.83 -0.06 -13.68
C ASP A 68 -8.37 -0.49 -13.82
N ALA A 69 -7.88 -0.73 -15.05
CA ALA A 69 -6.46 -1.04 -15.28
C ALA A 69 -5.52 0.12 -14.86
N LEU A 70 -5.96 1.36 -15.06
CA LEU A 70 -5.22 2.53 -14.60
C LEU A 70 -5.27 2.64 -13.08
N THR A 71 -6.43 2.43 -12.45
CA THR A 71 -6.59 2.42 -10.99
C THR A 71 -5.71 1.34 -10.36
N VAL A 72 -5.71 0.12 -10.89
CA VAL A 72 -4.82 -0.97 -10.43
C VAL A 72 -3.35 -0.56 -10.51
N ALA A 73 -2.92 0.03 -11.62
CA ALA A 73 -1.53 0.47 -11.77
C ALA A 73 -1.18 1.62 -10.79
N LEU A 74 -2.12 2.51 -10.48
CA LEU A 74 -1.94 3.56 -9.47
C LEU A 74 -1.78 2.95 -8.08
N ILE A 75 -2.66 2.01 -7.71
CA ILE A 75 -2.55 1.26 -6.46
C ILE A 75 -1.17 0.55 -6.39
N GLU A 76 -0.73 -0.11 -7.47
CA GLU A 76 0.58 -0.78 -7.53
C GLU A 76 1.75 0.18 -7.31
N ARG A 77 1.68 1.39 -7.86
CA ARG A 77 2.70 2.42 -7.66
C ARG A 77 2.80 2.85 -6.20
N GLU A 78 1.67 3.19 -5.58
CA GLU A 78 1.64 3.64 -4.19
C GLU A 78 2.06 2.52 -3.22
N THR A 79 1.57 1.30 -3.43
CA THR A 79 1.93 0.14 -2.61
C THR A 79 3.41 -0.25 -2.74
N ALA A 80 3.99 -0.13 -3.94
CA ALA A 80 5.42 -0.41 -4.14
C ALA A 80 6.32 0.49 -3.27
N GLN A 81 5.90 1.75 -3.06
CA GLN A 81 6.62 2.65 -2.16
C GLN A 81 6.52 2.20 -0.70
N LEU A 82 5.33 1.78 -0.24
CA LEU A 82 5.15 1.22 1.10
C LEU A 82 6.03 -0.01 1.32
N LEU A 83 6.01 -0.95 0.36
CA LEU A 83 6.83 -2.17 0.46
C LEU A 83 8.33 -1.86 0.55
N ALA A 84 8.82 -0.93 -0.26
CA ALA A 84 10.23 -0.52 -0.22
C ALA A 84 10.60 0.13 1.15
N ASP A 85 9.69 0.89 1.75
CA ASP A 85 9.89 1.50 3.06
C ASP A 85 9.86 0.44 4.19
N VAL A 86 8.95 -0.55 4.11
CA VAL A 86 8.86 -1.69 5.05
C VAL A 86 10.08 -2.61 4.94
N GLU A 87 10.53 -2.92 3.73
CA GLU A 87 11.74 -3.74 3.51
C GLU A 87 12.98 -3.05 4.10
N ARG A 88 13.09 -1.73 3.97
CA ARG A 88 14.18 -0.95 4.58
C ARG A 88 14.08 -0.95 6.11
N ALA A 89 12.89 -0.82 6.67
CA ALA A 89 12.61 -0.91 8.10
C ALA A 89 13.02 -2.28 8.67
N GLY A 90 12.84 -3.34 7.91
CA GLY A 90 13.24 -4.70 8.26
C GLY A 90 14.75 -4.94 8.42
N GLN A 91 15.62 -3.96 8.10
CA GLN A 91 17.08 -4.06 8.24
C GLN A 91 17.62 -3.58 9.58
N GLY A 92 16.78 -3.10 10.50
CA GLY A 92 17.18 -2.66 11.84
C GLY A 92 17.86 -3.78 12.67
N GLU A 93 18.56 -3.42 13.72
CA GLU A 93 19.33 -4.38 14.55
C GLU A 93 18.48 -5.04 15.64
N THR A 94 17.41 -4.39 16.09
CA THR A 94 16.55 -4.86 17.19
C THR A 94 15.12 -5.15 16.73
N SER A 95 14.47 -6.10 17.37
CA SER A 95 13.07 -6.47 17.12
C SER A 95 12.15 -5.25 17.28
N HIS A 96 12.27 -4.55 18.42
CA HIS A 96 11.49 -3.34 18.67
C HIS A 96 11.74 -2.25 17.62
N GLY A 97 12.99 -2.01 17.23
CA GLY A 97 13.35 -1.01 16.22
C GLY A 97 12.75 -1.33 14.85
N ARG A 98 12.84 -2.58 14.39
CA ARG A 98 12.23 -3.02 13.13
C ARG A 98 10.73 -2.81 13.11
N ILE A 99 10.04 -3.24 14.16
CA ILE A 99 8.57 -3.10 14.27
C ILE A 99 8.19 -1.62 14.30
N LEU A 100 8.89 -0.79 15.08
CA LEU A 100 8.65 0.65 15.15
C LEU A 100 8.82 1.32 13.78
N ASP A 101 9.88 0.99 13.05
CA ASP A 101 10.16 1.58 11.74
C ASP A 101 9.15 1.09 10.67
N MET A 102 8.67 -0.15 10.76
CA MET A 102 7.56 -0.64 9.91
C MET A 102 6.24 0.09 10.22
N VAL A 103 5.92 0.33 11.49
CA VAL A 103 4.76 1.15 11.89
C VAL A 103 4.90 2.57 11.36
N ARG A 104 6.07 3.19 11.48
CA ARG A 104 6.36 4.52 10.91
C ARG A 104 6.18 4.54 9.40
N ALA A 105 6.67 3.54 8.69
CA ALA A 105 6.50 3.41 7.24
C ALA A 105 5.02 3.37 6.86
N SER A 106 4.20 2.57 7.57
CA SER A 106 2.76 2.45 7.33
C SER A 106 2.02 3.77 7.61
N VAL A 107 2.31 4.40 8.74
CA VAL A 107 1.73 5.71 9.10
C VAL A 107 2.14 6.80 8.10
N ALA A 108 3.42 6.86 7.74
CA ALA A 108 3.93 7.84 6.77
C ALA A 108 3.32 7.65 5.38
N HIS A 109 3.11 6.39 4.97
CA HIS A 109 2.43 6.07 3.71
C HIS A 109 1.01 6.65 3.70
N GLN A 110 0.20 6.37 4.72
CA GLN A 110 -1.18 6.85 4.86
C GLN A 110 -1.26 8.38 4.92
N MET A 111 -0.31 9.02 5.62
CA MET A 111 -0.31 10.47 5.86
C MET A 111 0.33 11.30 4.74
N ARG A 112 1.10 10.68 3.83
CA ARG A 112 1.76 11.38 2.72
C ARG A 112 0.76 12.01 1.74
N ARG A 113 -0.29 11.28 1.41
CA ARG A 113 -1.37 11.69 0.50
C ARG A 113 -2.73 11.19 1.04
N PRO A 114 -3.22 11.74 2.15
CA PRO A 114 -4.32 11.13 2.91
C PRO A 114 -5.64 11.03 2.13
N VAL A 115 -5.91 11.96 1.21
CA VAL A 115 -7.09 11.89 0.35
C VAL A 115 -6.94 10.76 -0.67
N LEU A 116 -5.75 10.63 -1.28
CA LEU A 116 -5.48 9.57 -2.25
C LEU A 116 -5.50 8.20 -1.58
N ALA A 117 -4.85 8.05 -0.42
CA ALA A 117 -4.81 6.80 0.33
C ALA A 117 -6.23 6.30 0.61
N ARG A 118 -7.10 7.13 1.17
CA ARG A 118 -8.50 6.77 1.43
C ARG A 118 -9.27 6.37 0.16
N LEU A 119 -9.01 7.02 -0.97
CA LEU A 119 -9.65 6.65 -2.24
C LEU A 119 -9.10 5.34 -2.79
N ILE A 120 -7.82 5.06 -2.59
CA ILE A 120 -7.18 3.79 -2.92
C ILE A 120 -7.79 2.67 -2.08
N ASP A 121 -7.89 2.82 -0.76
CA ASP A 121 -8.50 1.83 0.15
C ASP A 121 -9.94 1.48 -0.29
N PHE A 122 -10.71 2.48 -0.74
CA PHE A 122 -12.06 2.28 -1.28
C PHE A 122 -12.03 1.48 -2.59
N GLU A 123 -11.13 1.81 -3.52
CA GLU A 123 -11.02 1.13 -4.82
C GLU A 123 -10.45 -0.29 -4.68
N GLU A 124 -9.58 -0.55 -3.70
CA GLU A 124 -9.07 -1.88 -3.38
C GLU A 124 -10.19 -2.82 -2.96
N LYS A 125 -11.12 -2.35 -2.11
CA LYS A 125 -12.31 -3.11 -1.71
C LYS A 125 -13.26 -3.41 -2.88
N ARG A 126 -13.25 -2.58 -3.94
CA ARG A 126 -14.10 -2.72 -5.15
C ARG A 126 -13.50 -3.64 -6.20
N LEU A 127 -12.17 -3.62 -6.36
CA LEU A 127 -11.47 -4.32 -7.43
C LEU A 127 -11.07 -5.74 -7.01
N PRO A 128 -11.14 -6.73 -7.90
CA PRO A 128 -10.72 -8.11 -7.60
C PRO A 128 -9.18 -8.23 -7.66
N LEU A 129 -8.51 -7.70 -6.65
CA LEU A 129 -7.04 -7.65 -6.59
C LEU A 129 -6.39 -8.94 -6.08
N GLY A 130 -7.12 -9.76 -5.34
CA GLY A 130 -6.83 -11.13 -4.89
C GLY A 130 -5.34 -11.48 -4.68
N ASP A 131 -4.73 -12.11 -5.69
CA ASP A 131 -3.31 -12.54 -5.63
C ASP A 131 -2.32 -11.41 -5.32
N ARG A 132 -2.71 -10.14 -5.55
CA ARG A 132 -1.85 -8.99 -5.32
C ARG A 132 -1.86 -8.59 -3.84
N ASP A 133 -3.05 -8.47 -3.27
CA ASP A 133 -3.23 -8.11 -1.86
C ASP A 133 -2.55 -9.17 -0.98
N GLN A 134 -2.66 -10.45 -1.38
CA GLN A 134 -1.97 -11.54 -0.72
C GLN A 134 -0.44 -11.34 -0.76
N ARG A 135 0.15 -10.98 -1.91
CA ARG A 135 1.62 -10.76 -1.99
C ARG A 135 2.09 -9.58 -1.14
N VAL A 136 1.31 -8.52 -1.03
CA VAL A 136 1.62 -7.38 -0.15
C VAL A 136 1.61 -7.83 1.30
N ALA A 137 0.54 -8.50 1.72
CA ALA A 137 0.41 -9.06 3.05
C ALA A 137 1.55 -10.04 3.38
N ASP A 138 1.88 -10.96 2.47
CA ASP A 138 2.97 -11.94 2.63
C ASP A 138 4.32 -11.25 2.80
N THR A 139 4.58 -10.17 2.04
CA THR A 139 5.84 -9.43 2.15
C THR A 139 5.96 -8.76 3.52
N ILE A 140 4.92 -8.06 3.96
CA ILE A 140 4.93 -7.39 5.27
C ILE A 140 5.00 -8.42 6.40
N HIS A 141 4.23 -9.52 6.30
CA HIS A 141 4.26 -10.63 7.25
C HIS A 141 5.66 -11.23 7.40
N ALA A 142 6.36 -11.46 6.28
CA ALA A 142 7.73 -11.99 6.30
C ALA A 142 8.70 -11.04 7.05
N GLN A 143 8.56 -9.72 6.88
CA GLN A 143 9.38 -8.73 7.60
C GLN A 143 9.08 -8.73 9.10
N LEU A 144 7.79 -8.83 9.49
CA LEU A 144 7.37 -8.93 10.89
C LEU A 144 7.89 -10.22 11.52
N THR A 145 7.74 -11.36 10.84
CA THR A 145 8.28 -12.65 11.30
C THR A 145 9.79 -12.57 11.51
N GLY A 146 10.51 -11.95 10.56
CA GLY A 146 11.95 -11.70 10.68
C GLY A 146 12.32 -10.83 11.88
N ALA A 147 11.52 -9.81 12.19
CA ALA A 147 11.71 -8.99 13.39
C ALA A 147 11.48 -9.79 14.67
N LEU A 148 10.46 -10.64 14.71
CA LEU A 148 10.13 -11.50 15.87
C LEU A 148 11.10 -12.68 16.08
N GLN A 149 12.02 -12.93 15.13
CA GLN A 149 13.07 -13.94 15.27
C GLN A 149 14.36 -13.40 15.87
N LEU A 150 14.49 -12.09 16.03
CA LEU A 150 15.69 -11.49 16.60
C LEU A 150 15.89 -11.88 18.08
N PRO A 151 17.14 -11.89 18.60
CA PRO A 151 17.44 -12.34 19.97
C PRO A 151 16.77 -11.53 21.08
N ASP A 152 16.48 -10.24 20.80
CA ASP A 152 15.81 -9.32 21.72
C ASP A 152 14.28 -9.35 21.60
N ALA A 153 13.74 -10.19 20.71
CA ALA A 153 12.29 -10.32 20.54
C ALA A 153 11.64 -10.98 21.77
N PRO A 154 10.38 -10.61 22.08
CA PRO A 154 9.61 -11.27 23.12
C PRO A 154 9.50 -12.77 22.90
N ARG A 155 9.41 -13.54 23.97
CA ARG A 155 9.17 -14.98 23.91
C ARG A 155 7.69 -15.20 23.59
N LEU A 156 7.39 -15.67 22.38
CA LEU A 156 6.05 -15.93 21.89
C LEU A 156 5.86 -17.43 21.64
N ALA A 157 4.70 -17.97 21.98
CA ALA A 157 4.35 -19.37 21.73
C ALA A 157 4.27 -19.65 20.22
N ASP A 158 3.70 -18.71 19.44
CA ASP A 158 3.58 -18.78 17.99
C ASP A 158 3.95 -17.41 17.39
N ARG A 159 5.16 -17.32 16.83
CA ARG A 159 5.66 -16.08 16.20
C ARG A 159 5.01 -15.78 14.86
N GLU A 160 4.60 -16.82 14.16
CA GLU A 160 3.96 -16.66 12.85
C GLU A 160 2.55 -16.09 13.01
N LEU A 161 1.77 -16.65 13.95
CA LEU A 161 0.46 -16.10 14.30
C LEU A 161 0.60 -14.67 14.85
N ALA A 162 1.59 -14.40 15.68
CA ALA A 162 1.83 -13.06 16.20
C ALA A 162 2.15 -12.04 15.09
N ALA A 163 2.88 -12.45 14.04
CA ALA A 163 3.13 -11.58 12.90
C ALA A 163 1.84 -11.25 12.12
N TYR A 164 0.92 -12.20 11.96
CA TYR A 164 -0.42 -11.94 11.38
C TYR A 164 -1.24 -10.99 12.24
N ASP A 165 -1.24 -11.17 13.55
CA ASP A 165 -1.97 -10.31 14.48
C ASP A 165 -1.39 -8.88 14.49
N LEU A 166 -0.06 -8.74 14.48
CA LEU A 166 0.59 -7.43 14.35
C LEU A 166 0.24 -6.73 13.04
N LEU A 167 0.26 -7.47 11.92
CA LEU A 167 -0.17 -6.94 10.62
C LEU A 167 -1.61 -6.44 10.69
N ALA A 168 -2.52 -7.22 11.27
CA ALA A 168 -3.93 -6.85 11.41
C ALA A 168 -4.12 -5.61 12.30
N ILE A 169 -3.40 -5.53 13.43
CA ILE A 169 -3.43 -4.38 14.34
C ILE A 169 -2.97 -3.10 13.62
N VAL A 170 -1.80 -3.15 12.99
CA VAL A 170 -1.21 -1.97 12.31
C VAL A 170 -2.11 -1.52 11.16
N HIS A 171 -2.46 -2.43 10.26
CA HIS A 171 -3.33 -2.14 9.11
C HIS A 171 -4.69 -1.58 9.55
N GLY A 172 -5.39 -2.26 10.46
CA GLY A 172 -6.71 -1.82 10.91
C GLY A 172 -6.70 -0.46 11.61
N MET A 173 -5.66 -0.15 12.38
CA MET A 173 -5.56 1.16 13.05
C MET A 173 -5.20 2.29 12.09
N VAL A 174 -4.32 2.04 11.12
CA VAL A 174 -3.89 3.01 10.11
C VAL A 174 -5.04 3.32 9.15
N ASP A 175 -5.72 2.31 8.63
CA ASP A 175 -6.88 2.48 7.75
C ASP A 175 -8.01 3.24 8.45
N ALA A 176 -8.36 2.83 9.67
CA ALA A 176 -9.40 3.50 10.45
C ALA A 176 -9.05 4.97 10.76
N ALA A 177 -7.77 5.32 10.91
CA ALA A 177 -7.33 6.71 11.03
C ALA A 177 -7.51 7.46 9.71
N GLY A 178 -7.16 6.86 8.58
CA GLY A 178 -7.38 7.40 7.23
C GLY A 178 -8.86 7.66 6.95
N GLU A 179 -9.74 6.69 7.26
CA GLU A 179 -11.19 6.83 7.10
C GLU A 179 -11.77 8.01 7.91
N ARG A 180 -11.25 8.25 9.12
CA ARG A 180 -11.63 9.40 9.95
C ARG A 180 -11.02 10.73 9.51
N GLY A 181 -10.10 10.72 8.53
CA GLY A 181 -9.38 11.91 8.08
C GLY A 181 -8.39 12.44 9.13
N GLU A 182 -7.82 11.58 9.96
CA GLU A 182 -6.81 11.95 10.94
C GLU A 182 -5.52 12.40 10.26
N LEU A 183 -4.89 13.47 10.76
CA LEU A 183 -3.67 14.05 10.19
C LEU A 183 -2.48 14.07 11.18
N ASP A 184 -2.69 13.70 12.45
CA ASP A 184 -1.63 13.65 13.46
C ASP A 184 -0.91 12.29 13.40
N ALA A 185 0.10 12.22 12.53
CA ALA A 185 0.94 11.03 12.35
C ALA A 185 1.60 10.59 13.68
N ALA A 186 2.07 11.54 14.50
CA ALA A 186 2.75 11.20 15.75
C ALA A 186 1.79 10.62 16.79
N ALA A 187 0.56 11.12 16.86
CA ALA A 187 -0.46 10.55 17.73
C ALA A 187 -0.88 9.16 17.26
N LEU A 188 -1.03 8.95 15.95
CA LEU A 188 -1.34 7.64 15.38
C LEU A 188 -0.21 6.63 15.66
N GLU A 189 1.06 6.99 15.38
CA GLU A 189 2.22 6.14 15.67
C GLU A 189 2.22 5.68 17.12
N ARG A 190 2.07 6.62 18.09
CA ARG A 190 2.03 6.29 19.51
C ARG A 190 0.92 5.30 19.86
N ARG A 191 -0.30 5.47 19.30
CA ARG A 191 -1.42 4.57 19.58
C ARG A 191 -1.22 3.19 18.99
N VAL A 192 -0.71 3.11 17.77
CA VAL A 192 -0.39 1.83 17.11
C VAL A 192 0.69 1.10 17.93
N MET A 193 1.76 1.79 18.33
CA MET A 193 2.82 1.19 19.16
C MET A 193 2.34 0.75 20.55
N LEU A 194 1.38 1.46 21.15
CA LEU A 194 0.75 1.00 22.40
C LEU A 194 -0.03 -0.31 22.19
N ALA A 195 -0.77 -0.44 21.09
CA ALA A 195 -1.52 -1.66 20.79
C ALA A 195 -0.57 -2.83 20.49
N VAL A 196 0.45 -2.61 19.67
CA VAL A 196 1.50 -3.58 19.34
C VAL A 196 2.23 -4.04 20.59
N GLY A 197 2.68 -3.09 21.42
CA GLY A 197 3.38 -3.40 22.68
C GLY A 197 2.49 -4.14 23.69
N GLY A 198 1.21 -3.74 23.79
CA GLY A 198 0.24 -4.43 24.64
C GLY A 198 0.00 -5.88 24.20
N TYR A 199 -0.15 -6.12 22.89
CA TYR A 199 -0.27 -7.47 22.34
C TYR A 199 0.98 -8.31 22.63
N LEU A 200 2.17 -7.83 22.31
CA LEU A 200 3.43 -8.56 22.51
C LEU A 200 3.70 -8.89 23.98
N ASN A 201 3.42 -7.96 24.90
CA ASN A 201 3.57 -8.19 26.33
C ASN A 201 2.55 -9.22 26.85
N GLY A 202 1.29 -9.14 26.42
CA GLY A 202 0.26 -10.11 26.79
C GLY A 202 0.55 -11.51 26.25
N ALA A 203 0.96 -11.63 24.99
CA ALA A 203 1.30 -12.90 24.36
C ALA A 203 2.59 -13.56 24.91
N SER A 204 3.47 -12.78 25.56
CA SER A 204 4.69 -13.30 26.22
C SER A 204 4.42 -13.88 27.60
N SER A 205 3.28 -13.56 28.19
CA SER A 205 2.89 -13.95 29.56
C SER A 205 1.97 -15.16 29.59
N ALA A 206 1.49 -15.60 28.44
CA ALA A 206 0.62 -16.75 28.25
C ALA A 206 1.39 -17.98 27.78
#